data_3820f65c1e21b5fa5da85c2a5034a924
#
_entry.id   3820f65c1e21b5fa5da85c2a5034a924
#
_cell.length_a   1.000
_cell.length_b   1.000
_cell.length_c   1.000
_cell.angle_alpha   90.00
_cell.angle_beta   90.00
_cell.angle_gamma   90.00
#
_symmetry.space_group_name_H-M   'P 1'
#
loop_
_entity.id
_entity.type
_entity.pdbx_description
1 polymer ?
#
loop_
_entity_poly.entity_id
_entity_poly.type
_entity_poly.pdbx_seq_one_letter_code
_entity_poly.pdbx_strand_id
1 'polypeptide(L)'
;TRWVHGSLGQMFSAPTNIDLDAPIVVFGMRELRDEMVAPVHFLLAEALWSRIKRKDRRRMLIVDELGLLFEDPTIRRFVVSLARRIRKYDGSLVFATQNPGDLLSSDQGAVVATNPAVLFFGVQRPGEAAKLQRTFHLSRQQRTFLETARRGDFLLAAGAERLAVAVKAPPWQEEMMRRARERDPGPEPVG
;
A
#
# COMPACT_ATOMS: atom_id res chain seq x y z
N THR A 1 25.19 -21.74 7.46
CA THR A 1 24.31 -21.03 6.51
C THR A 1 24.44 -19.52 6.73
N ARG A 2 24.40 -18.73 5.63
CA ARG A 2 24.60 -17.27 5.64
C ARG A 2 23.65 -16.52 6.59
N TRP A 3 22.45 -17.06 6.82
CA TRP A 3 21.38 -16.48 7.64
C TRP A 3 21.45 -16.83 9.12
N VAL A 4 22.20 -17.84 9.51
CA VAL A 4 22.30 -18.28 10.91
C VAL A 4 23.71 -18.04 11.47
N HIS A 5 24.74 -18.35 10.68
CA HIS A 5 26.16 -18.28 11.11
C HIS A 5 27.00 -17.29 10.29
N GLY A 6 26.39 -16.64 9.25
CA GLY A 6 27.06 -15.66 8.39
C GLY A 6 26.83 -14.21 8.85
N SER A 7 27.27 -13.27 8.01
CA SER A 7 27.19 -11.82 8.26
C SER A 7 25.78 -11.29 8.53
N LEU A 8 24.73 -12.01 8.12
CA LEU A 8 23.34 -11.65 8.35
C LEU A 8 22.74 -12.35 9.58
N GLY A 9 23.42 -13.32 10.14
CA GLY A 9 22.91 -14.09 11.29
C GLY A 9 22.68 -13.25 12.53
N GLN A 10 23.50 -12.25 12.76
CA GLN A 10 23.36 -11.34 13.91
C GLN A 10 22.05 -10.55 13.91
N MET A 11 21.48 -10.25 12.74
CA MET A 11 20.21 -9.53 12.64
C MET A 11 19.00 -10.38 13.03
N PHE A 12 19.08 -11.70 12.87
CA PHE A 12 17.96 -12.61 13.07
C PHE A 12 18.08 -13.53 14.28
N SER A 13 19.23 -13.54 14.94
CA SER A 13 19.50 -14.40 16.11
C SER A 13 19.21 -13.74 17.46
N ALA A 14 18.91 -12.46 17.49
CA ALA A 14 18.54 -11.74 18.71
C ALA A 14 17.02 -11.71 18.90
N PRO A 15 16.52 -11.59 20.15
CA PRO A 15 15.11 -11.28 20.40
C PRO A 15 14.70 -10.02 19.66
N THR A 16 13.43 -9.97 19.22
CA THR A 16 12.91 -8.76 18.55
C THR A 16 12.96 -7.56 19.49
N ASN A 17 13.44 -6.43 18.97
CA ASN A 17 13.44 -5.13 19.64
C ASN A 17 12.33 -4.20 19.13
N ILE A 18 11.42 -4.71 18.29
CA ILE A 18 10.30 -3.97 17.73
C ILE A 18 9.05 -4.26 18.56
N ASP A 19 8.47 -3.22 19.14
CA ASP A 19 7.17 -3.32 19.80
C ASP A 19 6.04 -3.31 18.75
N LEU A 20 5.60 -4.51 18.36
CA LEU A 20 4.50 -4.70 17.42
C LEU A 20 3.10 -4.54 18.09
N ASP A 21 3.03 -4.31 19.37
CA ASP A 21 1.78 -4.07 20.09
C ASP A 21 1.50 -2.58 20.35
N ALA A 22 2.43 -1.70 19.95
CA ALA A 22 2.22 -0.26 19.93
C ALA A 22 0.98 0.12 19.08
N PRO A 23 0.29 1.24 19.41
CA PRO A 23 -0.89 1.69 18.68
C PRO A 23 -0.64 1.95 17.19
N ILE A 24 0.53 2.43 16.84
CA ILE A 24 0.99 2.67 15.46
C ILE A 24 2.41 2.15 15.33
N VAL A 25 2.63 1.30 14.35
CA VAL A 25 3.96 0.79 13.99
C VAL A 25 4.20 1.09 12.52
N VAL A 26 5.33 1.71 12.23
CA VAL A 26 5.74 2.06 10.86
C VAL A 26 7.03 1.33 10.51
N PHE A 27 7.04 0.66 9.37
CA PHE A 27 8.22 0.00 8.83
C PHE A 27 8.74 0.79 7.63
N GLY A 28 9.89 1.45 7.79
CA GLY A 28 10.63 2.07 6.69
C GLY A 28 11.48 1.02 5.99
N MET A 29 11.23 0.80 4.69
CA MET A 29 11.90 -0.24 3.91
C MET A 29 12.99 0.32 2.96
N ARG A 30 13.12 1.65 2.89
CA ARG A 30 13.99 2.35 1.92
C ARG A 30 15.47 1.99 2.05
N GLU A 31 15.94 1.77 3.28
CA GLU A 31 17.35 1.55 3.57
C GLU A 31 17.78 0.08 3.59
N LEU A 32 16.84 -0.82 3.26
CA LEU A 32 17.18 -2.24 3.17
C LEU A 32 18.05 -2.52 1.95
N ARG A 33 19.15 -3.26 2.17
CA ARG A 33 19.93 -3.80 1.07
C ARG A 33 19.11 -4.86 0.33
N ASP A 34 19.26 -4.94 -0.98
CA ASP A 34 18.48 -5.83 -1.87
C ASP A 34 18.43 -7.28 -1.37
N GLU A 35 19.56 -7.79 -0.87
CA GLU A 35 19.65 -9.15 -0.31
C GLU A 35 18.81 -9.36 0.97
N MET A 36 18.41 -8.28 1.65
CA MET A 36 17.61 -8.32 2.88
C MET A 36 16.10 -8.16 2.62
N VAL A 37 15.73 -7.65 1.46
CA VAL A 37 14.34 -7.32 1.14
C VAL A 37 13.43 -8.55 1.29
N ALA A 38 13.73 -9.65 0.60
CA ALA A 38 12.88 -10.83 0.64
C ALA A 38 12.75 -11.49 2.02
N PRO A 39 13.84 -11.72 2.80
CA PRO A 39 13.71 -12.29 4.14
C PRO A 39 13.01 -11.34 5.13
N VAL A 40 13.25 -10.02 5.06
CA VAL A 40 12.55 -9.07 5.93
C VAL A 40 11.06 -9.04 5.59
N HIS A 41 10.70 -9.01 4.31
CA HIS A 41 9.31 -9.09 3.88
C HIS A 41 8.61 -10.36 4.40
N PHE A 42 9.28 -11.51 4.31
CA PHE A 42 8.73 -12.76 4.81
C PHE A 42 8.46 -12.70 6.32
N LEU A 43 9.44 -12.24 7.11
CA LEU A 43 9.32 -12.13 8.56
C LEU A 43 8.23 -11.13 8.97
N LEU A 44 8.14 -9.99 8.29
CA LEU A 44 7.09 -9.00 8.52
C LEU A 44 5.71 -9.57 8.18
N ALA A 45 5.57 -10.26 7.06
CA ALA A 45 4.32 -10.89 6.66
C ALA A 45 3.82 -11.88 7.71
N GLU A 46 4.71 -12.75 8.21
CA GLU A 46 4.38 -13.73 9.26
C GLU A 46 4.06 -13.05 10.60
N ALA A 47 4.85 -12.06 11.01
CA ALA A 47 4.63 -11.33 12.25
C ALA A 47 3.28 -10.57 12.22
N LEU A 48 2.99 -9.85 11.15
CA LEU A 48 1.73 -9.12 10.98
C LEU A 48 0.54 -10.07 10.91
N TRP A 49 0.66 -11.18 10.17
CA TRP A 49 -0.40 -12.16 10.06
C TRP A 49 -0.71 -12.84 11.41
N SER A 50 0.33 -13.17 12.18
CA SER A 50 0.17 -13.70 13.54
C SER A 50 -0.61 -12.74 14.44
N ARG A 51 -0.33 -11.44 14.35
CA ARG A 51 -1.04 -10.41 15.12
C ARG A 51 -2.49 -10.22 14.69
N ILE A 52 -2.74 -10.20 13.38
CA ILE A 52 -4.09 -10.07 12.82
C ILE A 52 -4.96 -11.25 13.28
N LYS A 53 -4.42 -12.47 13.30
CA LYS A 53 -5.16 -13.67 13.70
C LYS A 53 -5.61 -13.68 15.17
N ARG A 54 -4.99 -12.92 16.05
CA ARG A 54 -5.35 -12.89 17.50
C ARG A 54 -6.76 -12.41 17.76
N LYS A 55 -7.31 -11.51 16.91
CA LYS A 55 -8.64 -10.91 17.08
C LYS A 55 -8.87 -10.19 18.43
N ASP A 56 -7.80 -9.83 19.12
CA ASP A 56 -7.84 -9.15 20.42
C ASP A 56 -8.19 -7.65 20.27
N ARG A 57 -7.96 -7.09 19.08
CA ARG A 57 -8.30 -5.71 18.71
C ARG A 57 -8.47 -5.59 17.19
N ARG A 58 -9.17 -4.55 16.76
CA ARG A 58 -9.22 -4.18 15.33
C ARG A 58 -7.84 -3.70 14.88
N ARG A 59 -7.42 -4.16 13.71
CA ARG A 59 -6.13 -3.77 13.12
C ARG A 59 -6.32 -3.28 11.70
N MET A 60 -5.58 -2.22 11.36
CA MET A 60 -5.49 -1.71 10.00
C MET A 60 -4.05 -1.89 9.51
N LEU A 61 -3.89 -2.58 8.39
CA LEU A 61 -2.62 -2.63 7.68
C LEU A 61 -2.68 -1.64 6.53
N ILE A 62 -1.72 -0.71 6.50
CA ILE A 62 -1.58 0.28 5.43
C ILE A 62 -0.30 -0.07 4.67
N VAL A 63 -0.42 -0.23 3.37
CA VAL A 63 0.69 -0.53 2.46
C VAL A 63 0.79 0.59 1.44
N ASP A 64 1.84 1.38 1.55
CA ASP A 64 2.14 2.41 0.56
C ASP A 64 2.93 1.79 -0.60
N GLU A 65 2.67 2.26 -1.80
CA GLU A 65 3.26 1.82 -3.07
C GLU A 65 3.24 0.28 -3.24
N LEU A 66 2.05 -0.29 -3.12
CA LEU A 66 1.84 -1.74 -3.23
C LEU A 66 2.36 -2.32 -4.56
N GLY A 67 2.36 -1.54 -5.65
CA GLY A 67 2.84 -1.97 -6.95
C GLY A 67 4.27 -2.53 -6.89
N LEU A 68 5.19 -1.81 -6.26
CA LEU A 68 6.59 -2.23 -6.09
C LEU A 68 6.70 -3.51 -5.24
N LEU A 69 5.95 -3.57 -4.15
CA LEU A 69 5.96 -4.75 -3.26
C LEU A 69 5.37 -5.99 -3.93
N PHE A 70 4.50 -5.80 -4.93
CA PHE A 70 3.81 -6.88 -5.61
C PHE A 70 4.72 -7.68 -6.57
N GLU A 71 5.92 -7.17 -6.87
CA GLU A 71 6.96 -7.88 -7.62
C GLU A 71 7.49 -9.08 -6.82
N ASP A 72 7.60 -8.99 -5.49
CA ASP A 72 8.01 -10.09 -4.62
C ASP A 72 6.89 -11.17 -4.53
N PRO A 73 7.15 -12.42 -4.98
CA PRO A 73 6.14 -13.49 -4.95
C PRO A 73 5.63 -13.82 -3.53
N THR A 74 6.43 -13.59 -2.49
CA THR A 74 6.04 -13.85 -1.10
C THR A 74 5.06 -12.80 -0.62
N ILE A 75 5.37 -11.53 -0.86
CA ILE A 75 4.47 -10.41 -0.53
C ILE A 75 3.19 -10.49 -1.34
N ARG A 76 3.27 -10.79 -2.63
CA ARG A 76 2.10 -10.97 -3.48
C ARG A 76 1.13 -12.00 -2.90
N ARG A 77 1.62 -13.20 -2.56
CA ARG A 77 0.79 -14.25 -1.93
C ARG A 77 0.21 -13.81 -0.59
N PHE A 78 1.00 -13.11 0.22
CA PHE A 78 0.56 -12.57 1.50
C PHE A 78 -0.57 -11.55 1.32
N VAL A 79 -0.39 -10.54 0.46
CA VAL A 79 -1.39 -9.50 0.20
C VAL A 79 -2.68 -10.08 -0.39
N VAL A 80 -2.59 -10.99 -1.34
CA VAL A 80 -3.77 -11.69 -1.88
C VAL A 80 -4.53 -12.45 -0.80
N SER A 81 -3.80 -13.13 0.09
CA SER A 81 -4.38 -13.84 1.24
C SER A 81 -5.06 -12.87 2.20
N LEU A 82 -4.43 -11.73 2.49
CA LEU A 82 -5.01 -10.67 3.33
C LEU A 82 -6.26 -10.09 2.71
N ALA A 83 -6.21 -9.66 1.46
CA ALA A 83 -7.34 -9.06 0.76
C ALA A 83 -8.59 -9.94 0.81
N ARG A 84 -8.42 -11.27 0.75
CA ARG A 84 -9.53 -12.23 0.82
C ARG A 84 -10.06 -12.50 2.22
N ARG A 85 -9.23 -12.37 3.25
CA ARG A 85 -9.53 -12.94 4.58
C ARG A 85 -9.49 -11.97 5.74
N ILE A 86 -8.87 -10.80 5.58
CA ILE A 86 -8.58 -9.88 6.70
C ILE A 86 -9.84 -9.48 7.49
N ARG A 87 -10.98 -9.33 6.80
CA ARG A 87 -12.28 -9.02 7.44
C ARG A 87 -12.75 -10.09 8.43
N LYS A 88 -12.38 -11.35 8.22
CA LYS A 88 -12.72 -12.44 9.16
C LYS A 88 -11.98 -12.34 10.49
N TYR A 89 -10.96 -11.48 10.53
CA TYR A 89 -10.11 -11.25 11.70
C TYR A 89 -10.24 -9.82 12.24
N ASP A 90 -11.38 -9.15 11.96
CA ASP A 90 -11.65 -7.77 12.37
C ASP A 90 -10.56 -6.79 11.93
N GLY A 91 -9.92 -7.09 10.81
CA GLY A 91 -8.88 -6.28 10.22
C GLY A 91 -9.33 -5.57 8.95
N SER A 92 -8.62 -4.50 8.58
CA SER A 92 -8.76 -3.80 7.32
C SER A 92 -7.42 -3.68 6.61
N LEU A 93 -7.45 -3.70 5.27
CA LEU A 93 -6.30 -3.47 4.41
C LEU A 93 -6.55 -2.19 3.62
N VAL A 94 -5.63 -1.26 3.74
CA VAL A 94 -5.56 -0.05 2.91
C VAL A 94 -4.28 -0.13 2.10
N PHE A 95 -4.34 0.19 0.84
CA PHE A 95 -3.15 0.28 0.02
C PHE A 95 -3.23 1.45 -0.97
N ALA A 96 -2.08 1.96 -1.33
CA ALA A 96 -1.91 2.95 -2.37
C ALA A 96 -0.96 2.42 -3.45
N THR A 97 -1.12 2.90 -4.67
CA THR A 97 -0.17 2.70 -5.77
C THR A 97 -0.25 3.85 -6.75
N GLN A 98 0.88 4.26 -7.28
CA GLN A 98 0.94 5.30 -8.30
C GLN A 98 0.66 4.74 -9.70
N ASN A 99 1.02 3.49 -9.95
CA ASN A 99 0.87 2.82 -11.23
C ASN A 99 -0.12 1.66 -11.12
N PRO A 100 -1.43 1.92 -11.21
CA PRO A 100 -2.43 0.84 -11.11
C PRO A 100 -2.27 -0.23 -12.19
N GLY A 101 -1.70 0.13 -13.35
CA GLY A 101 -1.43 -0.82 -14.42
C GLY A 101 -0.50 -1.95 -14.05
N ASP A 102 0.50 -1.71 -13.20
CA ASP A 102 1.44 -2.74 -12.74
C ASP A 102 0.71 -3.78 -11.89
N LEU A 103 -0.15 -3.31 -10.99
CA LEU A 103 -1.01 -4.19 -10.19
C LEU A 103 -2.01 -4.96 -11.06
N LEU A 104 -2.63 -4.30 -12.03
CA LEU A 104 -3.65 -4.88 -12.91
C LEU A 104 -3.05 -5.80 -14.01
N SER A 105 -1.73 -5.86 -14.14
CA SER A 105 -1.05 -6.70 -15.15
C SER A 105 -1.12 -8.20 -14.84
N SER A 106 -1.50 -8.59 -13.62
CA SER A 106 -1.63 -9.97 -13.19
C SER A 106 -3.03 -10.27 -12.65
N ASP A 107 -3.49 -11.53 -12.82
CA ASP A 107 -4.77 -11.98 -12.25
C ASP A 107 -4.85 -11.76 -10.73
N GLN A 108 -3.75 -12.01 -10.04
CA GLN A 108 -3.67 -11.83 -8.60
C GLN A 108 -3.78 -10.35 -8.20
N GLY A 109 -3.13 -9.47 -8.95
CA GLY A 109 -3.22 -8.03 -8.75
C GLY A 109 -4.61 -7.48 -9.06
N ALA A 110 -5.25 -7.96 -10.13
CA ALA A 110 -6.63 -7.62 -10.43
C ALA A 110 -7.59 -8.01 -9.30
N VAL A 111 -7.42 -9.20 -8.71
CA VAL A 111 -8.20 -9.63 -7.52
C VAL A 111 -8.01 -8.67 -6.34
N VAL A 112 -6.77 -8.25 -6.07
CA VAL A 112 -6.49 -7.29 -4.98
C VAL A 112 -7.10 -5.93 -5.29
N ALA A 113 -6.94 -5.43 -6.51
CA ALA A 113 -7.42 -4.10 -6.90
C ALA A 113 -8.96 -4.00 -6.93
N THR A 114 -9.67 -5.08 -7.26
CA THR A 114 -11.14 -5.07 -7.38
C THR A 114 -11.89 -5.49 -6.11
N ASN A 115 -11.17 -5.98 -5.08
CA ASN A 115 -11.78 -6.43 -3.82
C ASN A 115 -12.09 -5.32 -2.78
N PRO A 116 -11.48 -4.13 -2.80
CA PRO A 116 -11.78 -3.07 -1.84
C PRO A 116 -13.23 -2.62 -1.89
N ALA A 117 -13.80 -2.34 -0.72
CA ALA A 117 -15.14 -1.77 -0.61
C ALA A 117 -15.18 -0.28 -1.01
N VAL A 118 -14.05 0.40 -0.89
CA VAL A 118 -13.88 1.82 -1.20
C VAL A 118 -12.60 2.02 -2.00
N LEU A 119 -12.68 2.78 -3.09
CA LEU A 119 -11.57 3.11 -3.97
C LEU A 119 -11.52 4.62 -4.18
N PHE A 120 -10.31 5.17 -4.16
CA PHE A 120 -10.03 6.55 -4.55
C PHE A 120 -9.13 6.53 -5.78
N PHE A 121 -9.64 7.02 -6.89
CA PHE A 121 -8.85 7.18 -8.11
C PHE A 121 -8.43 8.65 -8.24
N GLY A 122 -7.14 8.92 -8.10
CA GLY A 122 -6.56 10.23 -8.36
C GLY A 122 -6.31 10.46 -9.85
N VAL A 123 -5.65 11.59 -10.18
CA VAL A 123 -5.25 11.91 -11.55
C VAL A 123 -4.38 10.81 -12.15
N GLN A 124 -4.62 10.51 -13.42
CA GLN A 124 -3.96 9.43 -14.14
C GLN A 124 -3.52 9.85 -15.54
N ARG A 125 -2.41 9.29 -16.01
CA ARG A 125 -2.03 9.40 -17.42
C ARG A 125 -3.06 8.69 -18.31
N PRO A 126 -3.29 9.14 -19.56
CA PRO A 126 -4.32 8.58 -20.43
C PRO A 126 -4.30 7.05 -20.57
N GLY A 127 -3.12 6.44 -20.65
CA GLY A 127 -2.96 4.99 -20.73
C GLY A 127 -3.45 4.26 -19.47
N GLU A 128 -3.13 4.78 -18.29
CA GLU A 128 -3.58 4.24 -17.01
C GLU A 128 -5.08 4.47 -16.81
N ALA A 129 -5.58 5.67 -17.13
CA ALA A 129 -7.01 5.98 -17.09
C ALA A 129 -7.83 5.02 -17.98
N ALA A 130 -7.30 4.64 -19.15
CA ALA A 130 -7.93 3.66 -20.02
C ALA A 130 -7.95 2.24 -19.43
N LYS A 131 -6.89 1.83 -18.72
CA LYS A 131 -6.86 0.54 -17.99
C LYS A 131 -7.89 0.54 -16.86
N LEU A 132 -7.93 1.60 -16.05
CA LEU A 132 -8.91 1.76 -14.98
C LEU A 132 -10.34 1.78 -15.53
N GLN A 133 -10.58 2.48 -16.64
CA GLN A 133 -11.91 2.49 -17.29
C GLN A 133 -12.38 1.06 -17.63
N ARG A 134 -11.51 0.25 -18.22
CA ARG A 134 -11.87 -1.15 -18.57
C ARG A 134 -12.13 -2.00 -17.35
N THR A 135 -11.23 -1.94 -16.36
CA THR A 135 -11.29 -2.81 -15.17
C THR A 135 -12.47 -2.48 -14.25
N PHE A 136 -12.77 -1.18 -14.09
CA PHE A 136 -13.79 -0.71 -13.15
C PHE A 136 -15.08 -0.23 -13.84
N HIS A 137 -15.18 -0.46 -15.15
CA HIS A 137 -16.34 -0.08 -15.97
C HIS A 137 -16.70 1.41 -15.84
N LEU A 138 -15.69 2.29 -15.86
CA LEU A 138 -15.90 3.72 -15.73
C LEU A 138 -16.49 4.30 -17.02
N SER A 139 -17.35 5.31 -16.88
CA SER A 139 -17.88 6.05 -18.02
C SER A 139 -16.78 6.87 -18.71
N ARG A 140 -17.07 7.37 -19.95
CA ARG A 140 -16.16 8.28 -20.65
C ARG A 140 -15.91 9.56 -19.84
N GLN A 141 -16.95 10.13 -19.22
CA GLN A 141 -16.80 11.32 -18.38
C GLN A 141 -15.92 11.07 -17.16
N GLN A 142 -16.07 9.92 -16.48
CA GLN A 142 -15.23 9.54 -15.36
C GLN A 142 -13.77 9.35 -15.78
N ARG A 143 -13.51 8.74 -16.92
CA ARG A 143 -12.17 8.65 -17.48
C ARG A 143 -11.58 10.03 -17.76
N THR A 144 -12.32 10.91 -18.46
CA THR A 144 -11.86 12.29 -18.73
C THR A 144 -11.56 13.03 -17.41
N PHE A 145 -12.40 12.84 -16.38
CA PHE A 145 -12.14 13.39 -15.06
C PHE A 145 -10.78 12.92 -14.51
N LEU A 146 -10.47 11.63 -14.59
CA LEU A 146 -9.16 11.10 -14.12
C LEU A 146 -7.98 11.67 -14.90
N GLU A 147 -8.13 11.96 -16.19
CA GLU A 147 -7.08 12.53 -17.04
C GLU A 147 -6.84 14.02 -16.76
N THR A 148 -7.85 14.73 -16.21
CA THR A 148 -7.83 16.19 -16.01
C THR A 148 -7.95 16.65 -14.55
N ALA A 149 -8.11 15.71 -13.62
CA ALA A 149 -8.25 15.99 -12.19
C ALA A 149 -7.04 16.75 -11.64
N ARG A 150 -7.28 17.65 -10.69
CA ARG A 150 -6.23 18.37 -9.97
C ARG A 150 -5.76 17.54 -8.79
N ARG A 151 -4.61 17.91 -8.24
CA ARG A 151 -4.13 17.32 -6.98
C ARG A 151 -5.16 17.55 -5.87
N GLY A 152 -5.58 16.46 -5.23
CA GLY A 152 -6.62 16.47 -4.21
C GLY A 152 -8.02 16.14 -4.73
N ASP A 153 -8.23 16.13 -6.06
CA ASP A 153 -9.47 15.67 -6.65
C ASP A 153 -9.41 14.16 -6.91
N PHE A 154 -10.45 13.46 -6.51
CA PHE A 154 -10.54 12.00 -6.66
C PHE A 154 -11.91 11.59 -7.19
N LEU A 155 -11.94 10.52 -7.95
CA LEU A 155 -13.15 9.76 -8.18
C LEU A 155 -13.24 8.70 -7.07
N LEU A 156 -14.18 8.89 -6.15
CA LEU A 156 -14.53 7.94 -5.10
C LEU A 156 -15.48 6.89 -5.67
N ALA A 157 -15.15 5.62 -5.41
CA ALA A 157 -16.00 4.49 -5.73
C ALA A 157 -16.32 3.70 -4.46
N ALA A 158 -17.60 3.50 -4.15
CA ALA A 158 -18.07 2.71 -3.03
C ALA A 158 -19.29 1.90 -3.47
N GLY A 159 -19.14 0.58 -3.57
CA GLY A 159 -20.17 -0.27 -4.17
C GLY A 159 -20.48 0.18 -5.62
N ALA A 160 -21.75 0.49 -5.90
CA ALA A 160 -22.21 1.02 -7.19
C ALA A 160 -22.02 2.53 -7.34
N GLU A 161 -21.82 3.24 -6.25
CA GLU A 161 -21.72 4.70 -6.25
C GLU A 161 -20.36 5.17 -6.78
N ARG A 162 -20.41 6.28 -7.53
CA ARG A 162 -19.24 6.97 -8.09
C ARG A 162 -19.41 8.46 -7.91
N LEU A 163 -18.52 9.09 -7.14
CA LEU A 163 -18.58 10.50 -6.78
C LEU A 163 -17.26 11.20 -7.05
N ALA A 164 -17.30 12.36 -7.69
CA ALA A 164 -16.15 13.25 -7.73
C ALA A 164 -16.06 13.98 -6.39
N VAL A 165 -14.91 13.89 -5.71
CA VAL A 165 -14.66 14.47 -4.40
C VAL A 165 -13.38 15.27 -4.41
N ALA A 166 -13.36 16.39 -3.69
CA ALA A 166 -12.15 17.17 -3.44
C ALA A 166 -11.73 16.98 -1.98
N VAL A 167 -10.55 16.40 -1.77
CA VAL A 167 -9.96 16.18 -0.46
C VAL A 167 -9.01 17.34 -0.14
N LYS A 168 -9.28 18.04 0.96
CA LYS A 168 -8.44 19.12 1.46
C LYS A 168 -7.91 18.76 2.83
N ALA A 169 -6.61 18.83 2.99
CA ALA A 169 -5.99 18.69 4.30
C ALA A 169 -6.35 19.87 5.19
N PRO A 170 -6.67 19.69 6.47
CA PRO A 170 -6.82 20.81 7.40
C PRO A 170 -5.47 21.52 7.60
N PRO A 171 -5.48 22.81 8.00
CA PRO A 171 -4.25 23.61 8.10
C PRO A 171 -3.17 23.00 9.00
N TRP A 172 -3.55 22.36 10.09
CA TRP A 172 -2.59 21.71 10.99
C TRP A 172 -1.86 20.53 10.33
N GLN A 173 -2.55 19.79 9.45
CA GLN A 173 -1.97 18.67 8.73
C GLN A 173 -1.03 19.17 7.62
N GLU A 174 -1.40 20.23 6.92
CA GLU A 174 -0.53 20.87 5.92
C GLU A 174 0.76 21.36 6.56
N GLU A 175 0.68 22.00 7.72
CA GLU A 175 1.82 22.47 8.49
C GLU A 175 2.71 21.30 8.95
N MET A 176 2.10 20.21 9.44
CA MET A 176 2.85 19.01 9.83
C MET A 176 3.61 18.40 8.65
N MET A 177 2.96 18.32 7.49
CA MET A 177 3.59 17.80 6.26
C MET A 177 4.72 18.72 5.77
N ARG A 178 4.56 20.04 5.87
CA ARG A 178 5.60 21.00 5.55
C ARG A 178 6.84 20.80 6.42
N ARG A 179 6.66 20.72 7.73
CA ARG A 179 7.77 20.47 8.69
C ARG A 179 8.45 19.12 8.47
N ALA A 180 7.70 18.08 8.11
CA ALA A 180 8.27 16.78 7.78
C ALA A 180 9.19 16.86 6.55
N ARG A 181 8.77 17.56 5.51
CA ARG A 181 9.60 17.78 4.30
C ARG A 181 10.84 18.62 4.55
N GLU A 182 10.78 19.58 5.44
CA GLU A 182 11.95 20.39 5.82
C GLU A 182 13.00 19.58 6.58
N ARG A 183 12.57 18.56 7.34
CA ARG A 183 13.46 17.65 8.08
C ARG A 183 14.07 16.55 7.20
N ASP A 184 13.34 16.12 6.20
CA ASP A 184 13.76 15.10 5.23
C ASP A 184 13.31 15.55 3.82
N PRO A 185 14.11 16.37 3.15
CA PRO A 185 13.75 16.93 1.84
C PRO A 185 13.61 15.87 0.74
N GLY A 186 14.00 14.62 1.02
CA GLY A 186 13.99 13.55 0.03
C GLY A 186 15.05 13.77 -1.08
N PRO A 187 15.23 12.84 -1.99
CA PRO A 187 16.07 13.04 -3.16
C PRO A 187 15.44 14.13 -4.05
N GLU A 188 16.28 15.04 -4.55
CA GLU A 188 15.84 16.05 -5.53
C GLU A 188 15.15 15.38 -6.72
N PRO A 189 14.07 15.96 -7.24
CA PRO A 189 13.45 15.43 -8.44
C PRO A 189 14.48 15.46 -9.57
N VAL A 190 14.79 14.28 -10.10
CA VAL A 190 15.62 14.14 -11.29
C VAL A 190 14.88 14.86 -12.43
N GLY A 191 15.47 15.95 -12.91
CA GLY A 191 14.93 16.80 -13.97
C GLY A 191 14.79 16.10 -15.32
#